data_51bf4c2980b5d60996e78e3eee9196df
#
_entry.id   51bf4c2980b5d60996e78e3eee9196df
#
_cell.length_a   1.000
_cell.length_b   1.000
_cell.length_c   1.000
_cell.angle_alpha   90.00
_cell.angle_beta   90.00
_cell.angle_gamma   90.00
#
_symmetry.space_group_name_H-M   'P 1'
#
loop_
_entity.id
_entity.type
_entity.pdbx_description
1 polymer ?
#
loop_
_entity_poly.entity_id
_entity_poly.type
_entity_poly.pdbx_seq_one_letter_code
_entity_poly.pdbx_strand_id
1 'polypeptide(L)'
;MSEIQHTSRAHARLNASSSHRWMMCPPSVKLSEQFEDKPSTYAEEGSFLHELCELKLHRYLGDMAMEAVEAQYAEHRDSEFYSDEAESVTDEYVAFCIETIEAVRSSCPDPLIMVEHRLDYSEYVPEGFGTGDLVIVADGVIEVVDFKSGRGVRV
;
A
#
# COMPACT_ATOMS: atom_id res chain seq x y z
N MET A 1 0.28 28.54 -8.92
CA MET A 1 0.13 28.42 -7.44
C MET A 1 -0.62 27.15 -7.05
N SER A 2 -0.44 26.02 -7.76
CA SER A 2 -1.15 24.76 -7.48
C SER A 2 -0.27 23.59 -6.99
N GLU A 3 1.04 23.68 -7.13
CA GLU A 3 1.96 22.57 -6.81
C GLU A 3 2.12 22.24 -5.31
N ILE A 4 1.88 23.20 -4.43
CA ILE A 4 2.12 23.01 -2.98
C ILE A 4 0.96 22.27 -2.28
N GLN A 5 -0.22 22.20 -2.87
CA GLN A 5 -1.38 21.55 -2.23
C GLN A 5 -1.41 20.02 -2.45
N HIS A 6 -0.70 19.49 -3.45
CA HIS A 6 -0.72 18.05 -3.78
C HIS A 6 0.09 17.20 -2.81
N THR A 7 1.21 17.72 -2.31
CA THR A 7 2.13 16.97 -1.43
C THR A 7 1.62 16.78 0.00
N SER A 8 0.58 17.53 0.41
CA SER A 8 0.05 17.49 1.77
C SER A 8 -1.20 16.61 1.95
N ARG A 9 -1.76 16.05 0.87
CA ARG A 9 -2.93 15.17 0.94
C ARG A 9 -2.52 13.72 1.17
N ALA A 10 -3.19 13.04 2.08
CA ALA A 10 -3.00 11.61 2.30
C ALA A 10 -3.47 10.79 1.08
N HIS A 11 -4.54 11.22 0.41
CA HIS A 11 -5.09 10.54 -0.77
C HIS A 11 -5.26 11.49 -1.94
N ALA A 12 -4.99 10.98 -3.15
CA ALA A 12 -5.28 11.70 -4.38
C ALA A 12 -6.79 11.86 -4.56
N ARG A 13 -7.19 12.97 -5.17
CA ARG A 13 -8.57 13.22 -5.56
C ARG A 13 -9.10 12.17 -6.55
N LEU A 14 -8.24 11.79 -7.49
CA LEU A 14 -8.45 10.71 -8.46
C LEU A 14 -7.50 9.55 -8.10
N ASN A 15 -7.77 8.89 -6.97
CA ASN A 15 -6.93 7.79 -6.51
C ASN A 15 -7.17 6.50 -7.30
N ALA A 16 -6.18 5.63 -7.34
CA ALA A 16 -6.22 4.37 -8.07
C ALA A 16 -7.32 3.43 -7.53
N SER A 17 -7.47 3.34 -6.22
CA SER A 17 -8.44 2.45 -5.56
C SER A 17 -9.90 2.78 -5.91
N SER A 18 -10.22 4.04 -6.23
CA SER A 18 -11.57 4.44 -6.65
C SER A 18 -11.69 4.69 -8.15
N SER A 19 -10.69 4.27 -8.95
CA SER A 19 -10.63 4.55 -10.39
C SER A 19 -11.86 4.08 -11.15
N HIS A 20 -12.35 2.87 -10.88
CA HIS A 20 -13.57 2.37 -11.49
C HIS A 20 -14.74 3.31 -11.28
N ARG A 21 -14.93 3.85 -10.05
CA ARG A 21 -16.02 4.75 -9.72
C ARG A 21 -15.92 6.08 -10.48
N TRP A 22 -14.76 6.75 -10.44
CA TRP A 22 -14.66 8.07 -11.08
C TRP A 22 -14.52 7.99 -12.60
N MET A 23 -14.04 6.88 -13.16
CA MET A 23 -14.08 6.65 -14.61
C MET A 23 -15.49 6.42 -15.12
N MET A 24 -16.29 5.65 -14.38
CA MET A 24 -17.69 5.37 -14.77
C MET A 24 -18.64 6.52 -14.46
N CYS A 25 -18.38 7.30 -13.43
CA CYS A 25 -19.21 8.42 -13.00
C CYS A 25 -18.34 9.61 -12.57
N PRO A 26 -17.79 10.41 -13.49
CA PRO A 26 -16.95 11.56 -13.16
C PRO A 26 -17.55 12.54 -12.12
N PRO A 27 -18.87 12.81 -12.10
CA PRO A 27 -19.47 13.65 -11.07
C PRO A 27 -19.35 13.10 -9.63
N SER A 28 -19.10 11.80 -9.48
CA SER A 28 -18.94 11.16 -8.16
C SER A 28 -17.80 11.76 -7.35
N VAL A 29 -16.77 12.28 -7.99
CA VAL A 29 -15.62 12.93 -7.34
C VAL A 29 -16.09 14.14 -6.53
N LYS A 30 -16.82 15.06 -7.18
CA LYS A 30 -17.36 16.26 -6.52
C LYS A 30 -18.42 15.92 -5.47
N LEU A 31 -19.18 14.87 -5.70
CA LEU A 31 -20.18 14.43 -4.74
C LEU A 31 -19.51 13.89 -3.47
N SER A 32 -18.46 13.08 -3.61
CA SER A 32 -17.74 12.54 -2.47
C SER A 32 -17.08 13.62 -1.59
N GLU A 33 -16.65 14.74 -2.18
CA GLU A 33 -16.06 15.86 -1.44
C GLU A 33 -17.06 16.57 -0.48
N GLN A 34 -18.35 16.31 -0.63
CA GLN A 34 -19.39 16.88 0.24
C GLN A 34 -19.61 16.07 1.51
N PHE A 35 -19.02 14.88 1.59
CA PHE A 35 -19.14 14.01 2.75
C PHE A 35 -17.81 13.98 3.50
N GLU A 36 -17.90 14.02 4.83
CA GLU A 36 -16.73 13.79 5.67
C GLU A 36 -16.27 12.33 5.52
N ASP A 37 -14.99 12.15 5.28
CA ASP A 37 -14.35 10.84 5.32
C ASP A 37 -14.22 10.43 6.79
N LYS A 38 -15.10 9.56 7.25
CA LYS A 38 -15.06 9.04 8.62
C LYS A 38 -14.30 7.71 8.58
N PRO A 39 -13.16 7.61 9.26
CA PRO A 39 -12.49 6.33 9.40
C PRO A 39 -13.47 5.33 10.02
N SER A 40 -13.52 4.14 9.46
CA SER A 40 -14.25 3.03 10.02
C SER A 40 -13.25 2.08 10.69
N THR A 41 -13.70 1.33 11.69
CA THR A 41 -12.88 0.31 12.34
C THR A 41 -12.27 -0.66 11.32
N TYR A 42 -12.96 -0.95 10.22
CA TYR A 42 -12.43 -1.76 9.13
C TYR A 42 -11.29 -1.07 8.36
N ALA A 43 -11.34 0.26 8.22
CA ALA A 43 -10.27 1.01 7.58
C ALA A 43 -9.04 1.08 8.49
N GLU A 44 -9.25 1.21 9.80
CA GLU A 44 -8.19 1.21 10.81
C GLU A 44 -7.51 -0.16 10.90
N GLU A 45 -8.31 -1.26 10.92
CA GLU A 45 -7.79 -2.63 10.84
C GLU A 45 -7.01 -2.86 9.53
N GLY A 46 -7.54 -2.38 8.39
CA GLY A 46 -6.85 -2.45 7.11
C GLY A 46 -5.50 -1.74 7.14
N SER A 47 -5.44 -0.53 7.67
CA SER A 47 -4.18 0.23 7.80
C SER A 47 -3.18 -0.51 8.69
N PHE A 48 -3.62 -1.05 9.81
CA PHE A 48 -2.79 -1.87 10.71
C PHE A 48 -2.18 -3.08 9.98
N LEU A 49 -2.96 -3.79 9.17
CA LEU A 49 -2.47 -4.96 8.43
C LEU A 49 -1.45 -4.57 7.35
N HIS A 50 -1.64 -3.42 6.66
CA HIS A 50 -0.65 -2.88 5.72
C HIS A 50 0.67 -2.55 6.42
N GLU A 51 0.62 -1.84 7.57
CA GLU A 51 1.81 -1.51 8.35
C GLU A 51 2.55 -2.76 8.83
N LEU A 52 1.83 -3.82 9.21
CA LEU A 52 2.43 -5.08 9.62
C LEU A 52 3.10 -5.81 8.43
N CYS A 53 2.49 -5.77 7.24
CA CYS A 53 3.09 -6.29 6.01
C CYS A 53 4.36 -5.53 5.64
N GLU A 54 4.32 -4.19 5.66
CA GLU A 54 5.45 -3.31 5.41
C GLU A 54 6.64 -3.67 6.32
N LEU A 55 6.39 -3.76 7.62
CA LEU A 55 7.40 -4.07 8.61
C LEU A 55 8.07 -5.45 8.36
N LYS A 56 7.25 -6.46 8.02
CA LYS A 56 7.74 -7.79 7.70
C LYS A 56 8.59 -7.80 6.41
N LEU A 57 8.20 -7.01 5.40
CA LEU A 57 8.97 -6.86 4.16
C LEU A 57 10.30 -6.14 4.40
N HIS A 58 10.33 -5.05 5.17
CA HIS A 58 11.56 -4.37 5.56
C HIS A 58 12.50 -5.27 6.35
N ARG A 59 11.96 -6.11 7.23
CA ARG A 59 12.75 -7.12 7.93
C ARG A 59 13.41 -8.12 6.96
N TYR A 60 12.68 -8.58 5.97
CA TYR A 60 13.19 -9.50 4.94
C TYR A 60 14.25 -8.83 4.05
N LEU A 61 14.00 -7.60 3.60
CA LEU A 61 14.91 -6.83 2.74
C LEU A 61 16.19 -6.39 3.47
N GLY A 62 16.13 -6.24 4.80
CA GLY A 62 17.25 -5.79 5.61
C GLY A 62 17.61 -4.32 5.38
N ASP A 63 16.70 -3.52 4.88
CA ASP A 63 16.87 -2.10 4.57
C ASP A 63 16.50 -1.17 5.76
N MET A 64 15.99 -1.76 6.82
CA MET A 64 15.72 -1.10 8.11
C MET A 64 16.60 -1.70 9.22
N ALA A 65 17.06 -0.88 10.17
CA ALA A 65 17.80 -1.38 11.33
C ALA A 65 16.96 -2.36 12.15
N MET A 66 17.55 -3.49 12.53
CA MET A 66 16.82 -4.56 13.23
C MET A 66 16.20 -4.09 14.55
N GLU A 67 16.86 -3.20 15.27
CA GLU A 67 16.35 -2.61 16.51
C GLU A 67 15.08 -1.79 16.28
N ALA A 68 14.99 -1.09 15.15
CA ALA A 68 13.81 -0.32 14.77
C ALA A 68 12.66 -1.26 14.37
N VAL A 69 12.95 -2.34 13.65
CA VAL A 69 11.98 -3.38 13.29
C VAL A 69 11.37 -4.01 14.54
N GLU A 70 12.20 -4.43 15.49
CA GLU A 70 11.73 -5.07 16.73
C GLU A 70 10.93 -4.10 17.60
N ALA A 71 11.32 -2.81 17.66
CA ALA A 71 10.57 -1.79 18.40
C ALA A 71 9.17 -1.58 17.82
N GLN A 72 9.06 -1.44 16.49
CA GLN A 72 7.76 -1.30 15.82
C GLN A 72 6.92 -2.57 15.94
N TYR A 73 7.55 -3.73 15.87
CA TYR A 73 6.85 -5.00 16.08
C TYR A 73 6.25 -5.11 17.50
N ALA A 74 6.97 -4.61 18.49
CA ALA A 74 6.45 -4.56 19.87
C ALA A 74 5.23 -3.63 19.98
N GLU A 75 5.26 -2.46 19.33
CA GLU A 75 4.12 -1.54 19.27
C GLU A 75 2.90 -2.19 18.59
N HIS A 76 3.12 -2.90 17.46
CA HIS A 76 2.03 -3.60 16.76
C HIS A 76 1.39 -4.69 17.63
N ARG A 77 2.17 -5.41 18.43
CA ARG A 77 1.64 -6.44 19.34
C ARG A 77 0.74 -5.89 20.45
N ASP A 78 0.91 -4.62 20.81
CA ASP A 78 0.06 -3.94 21.79
C ASP A 78 -1.24 -3.38 21.19
N SER A 79 -1.40 -3.44 19.86
CA SER A 79 -2.60 -2.97 19.17
C SER A 79 -3.79 -3.89 19.40
N GLU A 80 -4.99 -3.31 19.48
CA GLU A 80 -6.26 -4.05 19.55
C GLU A 80 -6.56 -4.89 18.29
N PHE A 81 -5.91 -4.55 17.16
CA PHE A 81 -6.06 -5.28 15.89
C PHE A 81 -5.10 -6.45 15.76
N TYR A 82 -4.15 -6.60 16.70
CA TYR A 82 -3.20 -7.70 16.65
C TYR A 82 -3.87 -9.01 17.05
N SER A 83 -3.73 -10.03 16.21
CA SER A 83 -4.28 -11.36 16.44
C SER A 83 -3.50 -12.42 15.66
N ASP A 84 -3.69 -13.68 15.99
CA ASP A 84 -3.13 -14.80 15.24
C ASP A 84 -3.63 -14.81 13.78
N GLU A 85 -4.86 -14.35 13.53
CA GLU A 85 -5.42 -14.22 12.18
C GLU A 85 -4.70 -13.10 11.40
N ALA A 86 -4.45 -11.96 12.04
CA ALA A 86 -3.70 -10.85 11.44
C ALA A 86 -2.26 -11.28 11.08
N GLU A 87 -1.61 -12.03 11.97
CA GLU A 87 -0.27 -12.59 11.68
C GLU A 87 -0.31 -13.56 10.50
N SER A 88 -1.26 -14.49 10.48
CA SER A 88 -1.38 -15.50 9.42
C SER A 88 -1.63 -14.87 8.06
N VAL A 89 -2.57 -13.92 7.96
CA VAL A 89 -2.91 -13.26 6.71
C VAL A 89 -1.76 -12.41 6.17
N THR A 90 -1.06 -11.70 7.04
CA THR A 90 0.11 -10.90 6.65
C THR A 90 1.31 -11.78 6.30
N ASP A 91 1.51 -12.92 6.96
CA ASP A 91 2.55 -13.89 6.62
C ASP A 91 2.32 -14.50 5.22
N GLU A 92 1.08 -14.83 4.87
CA GLU A 92 0.73 -15.34 3.52
C GLU A 92 1.05 -14.32 2.43
N TYR A 93 0.66 -13.06 2.64
CA TYR A 93 0.97 -11.98 1.71
C TYR A 93 2.47 -11.75 1.57
N VAL A 94 3.19 -11.66 2.69
CA VAL A 94 4.65 -11.45 2.72
C VAL A 94 5.38 -12.61 2.06
N ALA A 95 4.94 -13.85 2.29
CA ALA A 95 5.51 -15.01 1.61
C ALA A 95 5.35 -14.91 0.08
N PHE A 96 4.18 -14.53 -0.41
CA PHE A 96 3.95 -14.28 -1.83
C PHE A 96 4.86 -13.16 -2.38
N CYS A 97 5.01 -12.05 -1.64
CA CYS A 97 5.91 -10.96 -2.02
C CYS A 97 7.36 -11.43 -2.11
N ILE A 98 7.82 -12.23 -1.15
CA ILE A 98 9.18 -12.79 -1.14
C ILE A 98 9.39 -13.71 -2.34
N GLU A 99 8.45 -14.61 -2.64
CA GLU A 99 8.52 -15.48 -3.82
C GLU A 99 8.62 -14.65 -5.11
N THR A 100 7.84 -13.58 -5.23
CA THR A 100 7.86 -12.67 -6.37
C THR A 100 9.21 -11.97 -6.49
N ILE A 101 9.75 -11.43 -5.39
CA ILE A 101 11.07 -10.79 -5.35
C ILE A 101 12.15 -11.76 -5.77
N GLU A 102 12.17 -12.99 -5.23
CA GLU A 102 13.18 -13.98 -5.55
C GLU A 102 13.10 -14.48 -7.00
N ALA A 103 11.87 -14.59 -7.54
CA ALA A 103 11.66 -14.90 -8.94
C ALA A 103 12.28 -13.84 -9.86
N VAL A 104 12.07 -12.56 -9.55
CA VAL A 104 12.66 -11.44 -10.30
C VAL A 104 14.19 -11.42 -10.14
N ARG A 105 14.71 -11.59 -8.93
CA ARG A 105 16.16 -11.62 -8.65
C ARG A 105 16.87 -12.75 -9.38
N SER A 106 16.18 -13.84 -9.68
CA SER A 106 16.75 -14.95 -10.43
C SER A 106 17.12 -14.59 -11.87
N SER A 107 16.40 -13.62 -12.46
CA SER A 107 16.60 -13.14 -13.84
C SER A 107 17.29 -11.77 -13.89
N CYS A 108 17.01 -10.90 -12.94
CA CYS A 108 17.61 -9.57 -12.81
C CYS A 108 18.28 -9.46 -11.41
N PRO A 109 19.61 -9.47 -11.33
CA PRO A 109 20.31 -9.49 -10.04
C PRO A 109 20.13 -8.24 -9.18
N ASP A 110 19.78 -7.11 -9.79
CA ASP A 110 19.65 -5.82 -9.11
C ASP A 110 18.31 -5.13 -9.50
N PRO A 111 17.15 -5.71 -9.14
CA PRO A 111 15.86 -5.08 -9.36
C PRO A 111 15.67 -3.90 -8.39
N LEU A 112 14.98 -2.86 -8.83
CA LEU A 112 14.49 -1.82 -7.93
C LEU A 112 13.26 -2.36 -7.19
N ILE A 113 13.36 -2.50 -5.87
CA ILE A 113 12.27 -2.96 -5.00
C ILE A 113 11.86 -1.80 -4.11
N MET A 114 10.58 -1.51 -4.07
CA MET A 114 10.00 -0.41 -3.30
C MET A 114 8.80 -0.94 -2.51
N VAL A 115 8.80 -0.70 -1.20
CA VAL A 115 7.72 -1.08 -0.26
C VAL A 115 7.01 0.20 0.17
N GLU A 116 5.68 0.18 0.25
CA GLU A 116 4.84 1.34 0.62
C GLU A 116 5.27 2.63 -0.07
N HIS A 117 5.58 2.51 -1.36
CA HIS A 117 6.17 3.61 -2.11
C HIS A 117 5.12 4.49 -2.77
N ARG A 118 5.26 5.80 -2.57
CA ARG A 118 4.41 6.80 -3.23
C ARG A 118 4.75 6.88 -4.72
N LEU A 119 3.76 6.56 -5.54
CA LEU A 119 3.83 6.64 -7.00
C LEU A 119 3.10 7.90 -7.46
N ASP A 120 3.79 8.74 -8.23
CA ASP A 120 3.22 9.91 -8.89
C ASP A 120 2.89 9.56 -10.33
N TYR A 121 1.62 9.62 -10.69
CA TYR A 121 1.12 9.45 -12.04
C TYR A 121 0.33 10.67 -12.51
N SER A 122 0.66 11.85 -11.99
CA SER A 122 0.00 13.13 -12.31
C SER A 122 0.15 13.54 -13.78
N GLU A 123 1.13 12.96 -14.50
CA GLU A 123 1.29 13.13 -15.94
C GLU A 123 0.09 12.54 -16.71
N TYR A 124 -0.49 11.46 -16.23
CA TYR A 124 -1.62 10.77 -16.88
C TYR A 124 -2.97 11.12 -16.28
N VAL A 125 -3.00 11.34 -14.98
CA VAL A 125 -4.22 11.64 -14.22
C VAL A 125 -4.01 12.91 -13.41
N PRO A 126 -4.76 14.00 -13.67
CA PRO A 126 -4.57 15.26 -12.95
C PRO A 126 -4.56 15.07 -11.43
N GLU A 127 -3.48 15.53 -10.77
CA GLU A 127 -3.26 15.38 -9.33
C GLU A 127 -3.20 13.91 -8.86
N GLY A 128 -2.91 12.98 -9.78
CA GLY A 128 -2.92 11.55 -9.52
C GLY A 128 -1.65 11.09 -8.78
N PHE A 129 -1.83 10.48 -7.64
CA PHE A 129 -0.80 9.74 -6.91
C PHE A 129 -1.44 8.61 -6.11
N GLY A 130 -0.63 7.66 -5.71
CA GLY A 130 -1.05 6.55 -4.85
C GLY A 130 0.15 5.94 -4.16
N THR A 131 -0.09 4.98 -3.30
CA THR A 131 0.95 4.17 -2.69
C THR A 131 0.87 2.76 -3.27
N GLY A 132 2.00 2.17 -3.59
CA GLY A 132 2.10 0.76 -3.98
C GLY A 132 2.70 -0.02 -2.83
N ASP A 133 2.00 -1.05 -2.37
CA ASP A 133 2.42 -1.85 -1.22
C ASP A 133 3.74 -2.56 -1.50
N LEU A 134 3.87 -3.19 -2.67
CA LEU A 134 5.14 -3.65 -3.22
C LEU A 134 5.21 -3.32 -4.71
N VAL A 135 6.27 -2.65 -5.12
CA VAL A 135 6.56 -2.35 -6.52
C VAL A 135 7.96 -2.83 -6.88
N ILE A 136 8.07 -3.62 -7.94
CA ILE A 136 9.34 -4.14 -8.44
C ILE A 136 9.52 -3.65 -9.87
N VAL A 137 10.70 -3.07 -10.16
CA VAL A 137 11.06 -2.65 -11.51
C VAL A 137 12.32 -3.40 -11.93
N ALA A 138 12.21 -4.17 -13.00
CA ALA A 138 13.30 -4.95 -13.54
C ALA A 138 13.15 -5.14 -15.06
N ASP A 139 14.22 -4.92 -15.83
CA ASP A 139 14.32 -5.22 -17.27
C ASP A 139 13.15 -4.69 -18.12
N GLY A 140 12.66 -3.47 -17.78
CA GLY A 140 11.55 -2.82 -18.51
C GLY A 140 10.16 -3.35 -18.12
N VAL A 141 10.05 -4.18 -17.09
CA VAL A 141 8.79 -4.65 -16.50
C VAL A 141 8.58 -3.98 -15.15
N ILE A 142 7.36 -3.57 -14.87
CA ILE A 142 6.92 -3.12 -13.56
C ILE A 142 5.92 -4.15 -13.04
N GLU A 143 6.18 -4.66 -11.85
CA GLU A 143 5.28 -5.54 -11.12
C GLU A 143 4.76 -4.82 -9.88
N VAL A 144 3.46 -4.79 -9.70
CA VAL A 144 2.80 -4.16 -8.56
C VAL A 144 1.99 -5.21 -7.84
N VAL A 145 2.28 -5.40 -6.57
CA VAL A 145 1.54 -6.30 -5.68
C VAL A 145 0.81 -5.44 -4.66
N ASP A 146 -0.49 -5.62 -4.57
CA ASP A 146 -1.37 -4.82 -3.71
C ASP A 146 -2.08 -5.75 -2.71
N PHE A 147 -1.98 -5.43 -1.43
CA PHE A 147 -2.60 -6.18 -0.35
C PHE A 147 -4.06 -5.76 -0.16
N LYS A 148 -4.96 -6.72 -0.19
CA LYS A 148 -6.37 -6.48 0.07
C LYS A 148 -6.82 -7.30 1.27
N SER A 149 -6.77 -6.66 2.45
CA SER A 149 -7.36 -7.20 3.65
C SER A 149 -8.85 -6.86 3.67
N GLY A 150 -9.71 -7.79 3.43
CA GLY A 150 -11.14 -7.53 3.55
C GLY A 150 -11.98 -8.74 3.21
N ARG A 151 -13.14 -8.83 3.83
CA ARG A 151 -14.17 -9.82 3.48
C ARG A 151 -14.81 -9.46 2.14
N GLY A 152 -13.99 -9.37 1.07
CA GLY A 152 -14.34 -9.26 -0.32
C GLY A 152 -15.79 -8.88 -0.62
N VAL A 153 -16.18 -7.64 -0.37
CA VAL A 153 -17.40 -7.14 -0.99
C VAL A 153 -17.07 -6.96 -2.46
N ARG A 154 -17.49 -7.91 -3.29
CA ARG A 154 -17.48 -7.69 -4.73
C ARG A 154 -18.44 -6.55 -5.03
N VAL A 155 -17.88 -5.42 -5.40
CA VAL A 155 -18.62 -4.27 -5.92
C VAL A 155 -18.89 -4.50 -7.40
#